data_56e1b3b9beba3a3b4824adea5d8db154
#
_entry.id   56e1b3b9beba3a3b4824adea5d8db154
#
_cell.length_a   1.000
_cell.length_b   1.000
_cell.length_c   1.000
_cell.angle_alpha   90.00
_cell.angle_beta   90.00
_cell.angle_gamma   90.00
#
_symmetry.space_group_name_H-M   'P 1'
#
loop_
_entity.id
_entity.type
_entity.pdbx_description
1 polymer ?
#
loop_
_entity_poly.entity_id
_entity_poly.type
_entity_poly.pdbx_seq_one_letter_code
_entity_poly.pdbx_strand_id
1 'polypeptide(L)'
;MITEDYVSFEVAKLLKEKGFDSPCSGRYSVRSKEFHLDCTKMCNNGGLFECAAPTHQMAMKWLRNVHGIHIQAWCPVVDIDTEILGVKYNVVISNLKDYCLAFMTNIEDNYYDSYEEAVDAGLKYTLEHLL
;
A
#
# COMPACT_ATOMS: atom_id res chain seq x y z
N MET A 1 -13.00 1.11 18.04
CA MET A 1 -11.55 1.25 18.22
C MET A 1 -10.90 1.42 16.84
N ILE A 2 -10.04 2.40 16.70
CA ILE A 2 -9.29 2.61 15.46
C ILE A 2 -8.00 1.79 15.55
N THR A 3 -7.72 1.01 14.52
CA THR A 3 -6.53 0.16 14.46
C THR A 3 -5.67 0.55 13.25
N GLU A 4 -4.39 0.20 13.32
CA GLU A 4 -3.48 0.36 12.18
C GLU A 4 -3.82 -0.63 11.07
N ASP A 5 -3.68 -0.19 9.82
CA ASP A 5 -3.87 -1.06 8.67
C ASP A 5 -2.51 -1.50 8.11
N TYR A 6 -2.37 -2.79 7.93
CA TYR A 6 -1.17 -3.42 7.42
C TYR A 6 -1.34 -3.77 5.95
N VAL A 7 -0.22 -3.82 5.22
CA VAL A 7 -0.24 -4.21 3.82
C VAL A 7 -0.75 -5.63 3.64
N SER A 8 -1.31 -5.94 2.47
CA SER A 8 -1.73 -7.29 2.11
C SER A 8 -0.52 -8.23 1.96
N PHE A 9 -0.78 -9.53 1.94
CA PHE A 9 0.27 -10.53 1.70
C PHE A 9 0.99 -10.29 0.37
N GLU A 10 0.24 -9.99 -0.69
CA GLU A 10 0.83 -9.72 -2.01
C GLU A 10 1.77 -8.52 -1.98
N VAL A 11 1.36 -7.43 -1.33
CA VAL A 11 2.19 -6.23 -1.18
C VAL A 11 3.40 -6.53 -0.30
N ALA A 12 3.24 -7.25 0.80
CA ALA A 12 4.37 -7.63 1.66
C ALA A 12 5.41 -8.45 0.90
N LYS A 13 4.98 -9.39 0.08
CA LYS A 13 5.85 -10.20 -0.75
C LYS A 13 6.62 -9.35 -1.77
N LEU A 14 5.94 -8.44 -2.44
CA LEU A 14 6.55 -7.51 -3.39
C LEU A 14 7.55 -6.57 -2.71
N LEU A 15 7.23 -6.05 -1.53
CA LEU A 15 8.14 -5.22 -0.75
C LEU A 15 9.44 -5.96 -0.43
N LYS A 16 9.33 -7.23 -0.02
CA LYS A 16 10.49 -8.07 0.23
C LYS A 16 11.35 -8.24 -1.01
N GLU A 17 10.72 -8.52 -2.15
CA GLU A 17 11.41 -8.66 -3.44
C GLU A 17 12.13 -7.38 -3.86
N LYS A 18 11.60 -6.22 -3.49
CA LYS A 18 12.15 -4.90 -3.86
C LYS A 18 13.12 -4.33 -2.82
N GLY A 19 13.47 -5.10 -1.80
CA GLY A 19 14.50 -4.73 -0.85
C GLY A 19 14.04 -3.99 0.39
N PHE A 20 12.76 -4.01 0.70
CA PHE A 20 12.26 -3.46 1.96
C PHE A 20 12.84 -4.25 3.13
N ASP A 21 13.57 -3.59 4.01
CA ASP A 21 14.28 -4.23 5.12
C ASP A 21 14.05 -3.58 6.49
N SER A 22 13.15 -2.61 6.56
CA SER A 22 12.83 -1.97 7.83
C SER A 22 12.12 -2.95 8.79
N PRO A 23 12.53 -3.01 10.05
CA PRO A 23 11.92 -3.92 11.01
C PRO A 23 10.44 -3.61 11.24
N CYS A 24 9.61 -4.65 11.21
CA CYS A 24 8.16 -4.55 11.41
C CYS A 24 7.69 -5.55 12.45
N SER A 25 6.71 -5.16 13.25
CA SER A 25 6.03 -6.09 14.16
C SER A 25 5.05 -7.00 13.44
N GLY A 26 4.51 -6.54 12.30
CA GLY A 26 3.65 -7.36 11.44
C GLY A 26 4.47 -8.22 10.48
N ARG A 27 3.97 -9.41 10.19
CA ARG A 27 4.59 -10.34 9.24
C ARG A 27 3.58 -11.32 8.69
N TYR A 28 3.87 -11.84 7.52
CA TYR A 28 3.13 -12.96 6.92
C TYR A 28 4.02 -14.19 6.86
N SER A 29 3.43 -15.36 7.13
CA SER A 29 4.07 -16.62 6.81
C SER A 29 3.98 -16.86 5.29
N VAL A 30 5.10 -17.17 4.66
CA VAL A 30 5.11 -17.44 3.21
C VAL A 30 4.30 -18.70 2.86
N ARG A 31 4.29 -19.70 3.77
CA ARG A 31 3.57 -20.94 3.55
C ARG A 31 2.05 -20.81 3.70
N SER A 32 1.62 -20.26 4.84
CA SER A 32 0.19 -20.19 5.19
C SER A 32 -0.48 -18.92 4.70
N LYS A 33 0.31 -17.89 4.36
CA LYS A 33 -0.16 -16.55 4.04
C LYS A 33 -0.92 -15.88 5.19
N GLU A 34 -0.71 -16.38 6.41
CA GLU A 34 -1.35 -15.84 7.61
C GLU A 34 -0.56 -14.66 8.18
N PHE A 35 -1.29 -13.65 8.61
CA PHE A 35 -0.74 -12.47 9.26
C PHE A 35 -0.52 -12.72 10.75
N HIS A 36 0.65 -12.34 11.25
CA HIS A 36 1.01 -12.40 12.66
C HIS A 36 1.55 -11.05 13.10
N LEU A 37 1.13 -10.62 14.27
CA LEU A 37 1.60 -9.40 14.92
C LEU A 37 2.35 -9.76 16.18
N ASP A 38 3.65 -9.49 16.21
CA ASP A 38 4.49 -9.75 17.39
C ASP A 38 5.39 -8.55 17.64
N CYS A 39 5.03 -7.77 18.67
CA CYS A 39 5.78 -6.58 19.05
C CYS A 39 7.10 -6.89 19.78
N THR A 40 7.30 -8.14 20.21
CA THR A 40 8.52 -8.54 20.92
C THR A 40 9.63 -9.01 19.99
N LYS A 41 9.28 -9.43 18.77
CA LYS A 41 10.22 -9.92 17.77
C LYS A 41 9.92 -9.31 16.41
N MET A 42 10.76 -8.36 16.00
CA MET A 42 10.59 -7.68 14.72
C MET A 42 11.05 -8.53 13.54
N CYS A 43 10.33 -8.43 12.43
CA CYS A 43 10.69 -9.07 11.17
C CYS A 43 11.28 -8.01 10.22
N ASN A 44 12.44 -8.29 9.64
CA ASN A 44 13.15 -7.38 8.73
C ASN A 44 13.42 -7.97 7.35
N ASN A 45 12.70 -9.01 6.96
CA ASN A 45 12.89 -9.70 5.69
C ASN A 45 14.21 -10.47 5.52
N GLY A 46 14.93 -10.71 6.62
CA GLY A 46 16.17 -11.47 6.56
C GLY A 46 16.00 -12.99 6.42
N GLY A 47 14.78 -13.51 6.63
CA GLY A 47 14.48 -14.94 6.56
C GLY A 47 13.75 -15.33 5.29
N LEU A 48 13.75 -16.64 5.00
CA LEU A 48 13.10 -17.19 3.80
C LEU A 48 11.61 -17.49 3.98
N PHE A 49 11.16 -17.64 5.22
CA PHE A 49 9.82 -18.15 5.51
C PHE A 49 8.81 -17.09 5.91
N GLU A 50 9.25 -15.85 6.04
CA GLU A 50 8.42 -14.74 6.47
C GLU A 50 8.62 -13.51 5.60
N CYS A 51 7.55 -12.74 5.42
CA CYS A 51 7.59 -11.42 4.81
C CYS A 51 7.21 -10.38 5.87
N ALA A 52 8.05 -9.36 6.05
CA ALA A 52 7.67 -8.23 6.90
C ALA A 52 6.44 -7.54 6.32
N ALA A 53 5.50 -7.23 7.20
CA ALA A 53 4.28 -6.53 6.83
C ALA A 53 4.22 -5.18 7.54
N PRO A 54 4.72 -4.11 6.91
CA PRO A 54 4.59 -2.77 7.47
C PRO A 54 3.14 -2.30 7.44
N THR A 55 2.85 -1.25 8.19
CA THR A 55 1.60 -0.51 7.99
C THR A 55 1.62 0.15 6.61
N HIS A 56 0.46 0.49 6.08
CA HIS A 56 0.35 1.25 4.83
C HIS A 56 1.18 2.55 4.89
N GLN A 57 1.14 3.25 6.02
CA GLN A 57 1.87 4.50 6.20
C GLN A 57 3.39 4.31 6.12
N MET A 58 3.91 3.25 6.73
CA MET A 58 5.33 2.93 6.65
C MET A 58 5.77 2.56 5.23
N ALA A 59 4.98 1.76 4.54
CA ALA A 59 5.26 1.38 3.16
C ALA A 59 5.28 2.60 2.23
N MET A 60 4.30 3.48 2.37
CA MET A 60 4.26 4.73 1.60
C MET A 60 5.45 5.64 1.90
N LYS A 61 5.83 5.75 3.17
CA LYS A 61 7.01 6.54 3.57
C LYS A 61 8.29 5.97 2.97
N TRP A 62 8.45 4.67 2.98
CA TRP A 62 9.61 4.02 2.37
C TRP A 62 9.70 4.33 0.88
N LEU A 63 8.60 4.25 0.16
CA LEU A 63 8.56 4.59 -1.27
C LEU A 63 8.93 6.06 -1.52
N ARG A 64 8.44 6.98 -0.70
CA ARG A 64 8.80 8.40 -0.83
C ARG A 64 10.29 8.64 -0.57
N ASN A 65 10.81 8.05 0.50
CA ASN A 65 12.18 8.34 0.96
C ASN A 65 13.23 7.62 0.13
N VAL A 66 12.98 6.39 -0.29
CA VAL A 66 13.97 5.56 -1.00
C VAL A 66 13.81 5.69 -2.51
N HIS A 67 12.59 5.69 -3.02
CA HIS A 67 12.33 5.66 -4.45
C HIS A 67 11.76 6.96 -5.03
N GLY A 68 11.42 7.92 -4.19
CA GLY A 68 10.86 9.19 -4.64
C GLY A 68 9.48 9.06 -5.26
N ILE A 69 8.67 8.10 -4.80
CA ILE A 69 7.33 7.86 -5.30
C ILE A 69 6.32 8.18 -4.20
N HIS A 70 5.34 9.01 -4.53
CA HIS A 70 4.26 9.38 -3.63
C HIS A 70 2.95 8.75 -4.08
N ILE A 71 2.31 8.04 -3.15
CA ILE A 71 0.98 7.44 -3.35
C ILE A 71 -0.02 8.23 -2.53
N GLN A 72 -1.09 8.63 -3.16
CA GLN A 72 -2.19 9.35 -2.52
C GLN A 72 -3.51 8.68 -2.84
N ALA A 73 -4.25 8.27 -1.81
CA ALA A 73 -5.65 7.89 -1.94
C ALA A 73 -6.50 9.10 -1.53
N TRP A 74 -7.51 9.42 -2.33
CA TRP A 74 -8.39 10.55 -2.05
C TRP A 74 -9.82 10.23 -2.43
N CYS A 75 -10.75 10.89 -1.76
CA CYS A 75 -12.17 10.76 -2.04
C CYS A 75 -12.59 11.95 -2.89
N PRO A 76 -12.94 11.75 -4.17
CA PRO A 76 -13.44 12.84 -4.98
C PRO A 76 -14.79 13.33 -4.45
N VAL A 77 -15.04 14.62 -4.58
CA VAL A 77 -16.34 15.17 -4.26
C VAL A 77 -17.33 14.64 -5.28
N VAL A 78 -18.21 13.74 -4.84
CA VAL A 78 -19.28 13.23 -5.68
C VAL A 78 -20.43 14.22 -5.64
N ASP A 79 -20.96 14.57 -6.81
CA ASP A 79 -22.13 15.43 -6.90
C ASP A 79 -23.31 14.75 -6.20
N ILE A 80 -23.91 15.45 -5.24
CA ILE A 80 -25.02 14.93 -4.44
C ILE A 80 -26.27 14.62 -5.30
N ASP A 81 -26.35 15.16 -6.50
CA ASP A 81 -27.48 14.94 -7.42
C ASP A 81 -27.35 13.61 -8.19
N THR A 82 -26.20 12.95 -8.16
CA THR A 82 -26.07 11.59 -8.67
C THR A 82 -26.27 10.63 -7.51
N GLU A 83 -27.21 9.71 -7.66
CA GLU A 83 -27.52 8.67 -6.66
C GLU A 83 -26.35 7.69 -6.43
N ILE A 84 -25.11 8.13 -6.52
CA ILE A 84 -23.95 7.33 -6.16
C ILE A 84 -23.89 7.26 -4.65
N LEU A 85 -24.53 6.25 -4.12
CA LEU A 85 -24.56 5.94 -2.72
C LEU A 85 -23.20 5.36 -2.31
N GLY A 86 -22.44 6.11 -1.52
CA GLY A 86 -21.24 5.63 -0.87
C GLY A 86 -20.00 6.44 -1.18
N VAL A 87 -19.09 6.40 -0.23
CA VAL A 87 -17.77 7.02 -0.33
C VAL A 87 -16.88 6.11 -1.17
N LYS A 88 -16.29 6.65 -2.23
CA LYS A 88 -15.38 5.92 -3.11
C LYS A 88 -14.02 6.61 -3.11
N TYR A 89 -12.98 5.85 -3.26
CA TYR A 89 -11.59 6.34 -3.24
C TYR A 89 -10.89 6.11 -4.57
N ASN A 90 -10.14 7.12 -4.97
CA ASN A 90 -9.19 7.06 -6.07
C ASN A 90 -7.77 6.91 -5.55
N VAL A 91 -6.86 6.44 -6.41
CA VAL A 91 -5.45 6.45 -6.11
C VAL A 91 -4.67 7.22 -7.18
N VAL A 92 -3.72 8.04 -6.73
CA VAL A 92 -2.82 8.81 -7.59
C VAL A 92 -1.39 8.49 -7.17
N ILE A 93 -0.55 8.18 -8.15
CA ILE A 93 0.86 7.88 -7.94
C ILE A 93 1.70 8.90 -8.69
N SER A 94 2.55 9.62 -7.98
CA SER A 94 3.39 10.68 -8.53
C SER A 94 4.87 10.33 -8.36
N ASN A 95 5.66 10.54 -9.41
CA ASN A 95 7.11 10.45 -9.33
C ASN A 95 7.65 11.81 -8.89
N LEU A 96 8.20 11.86 -7.67
CA LEU A 96 8.70 13.11 -7.09
C LEU A 96 10.01 13.58 -7.72
N LYS A 97 10.74 12.69 -8.38
CA LYS A 97 12.01 13.03 -9.06
C LYS A 97 11.76 13.81 -10.34
N ASP A 98 10.74 13.41 -11.08
CA ASP A 98 10.41 14.00 -12.38
C ASP A 98 9.21 14.94 -12.31
N TYR A 99 8.58 15.05 -11.17
CA TYR A 99 7.33 15.79 -10.98
C TYR A 99 6.23 15.33 -11.92
N CYS A 100 6.27 14.05 -12.31
CA CYS A 100 5.33 13.44 -13.24
C CYS A 100 4.30 12.60 -12.53
N LEU A 101 3.08 12.62 -13.08
CA LEU A 101 2.03 11.68 -12.70
C LEU A 101 2.34 10.33 -13.35
N ALA A 102 2.57 9.30 -12.52
CA ALA A 102 2.88 7.97 -13.01
C ALA A 102 1.62 7.12 -13.23
N PHE A 103 0.60 7.36 -12.43
CA PHE A 103 -0.65 6.60 -12.50
C PHE A 103 -1.77 7.38 -11.83
N MET A 104 -2.96 7.28 -12.40
CA MET A 104 -4.19 7.77 -11.78
C MET A 104 -5.31 6.78 -12.09
N THR A 105 -6.06 6.39 -11.07
CA THR A 105 -7.26 5.58 -11.27
C THR A 105 -8.25 6.36 -12.12
N ASN A 106 -8.75 5.75 -13.19
CA ASN A 106 -9.74 6.39 -14.03
C ASN A 106 -11.05 6.55 -13.28
N ILE A 107 -11.55 7.77 -13.26
CA ILE A 107 -12.78 8.15 -12.53
C ILE A 107 -14.00 7.31 -12.96
N GLU A 108 -14.03 6.81 -14.20
CA GLU A 108 -15.19 6.11 -14.73
C GLU A 108 -15.19 4.60 -14.39
N ASP A 109 -14.03 3.98 -14.17
CA ASP A 109 -13.94 2.52 -14.17
C ASP A 109 -13.44 1.87 -12.87
N ASN A 110 -12.70 2.57 -12.01
CA ASN A 110 -12.02 1.93 -10.87
C ASN A 110 -12.01 2.79 -9.61
N TYR A 111 -13.11 2.76 -8.90
CA TYR A 111 -13.14 3.26 -7.54
C TYR A 111 -12.95 2.13 -6.54
N TYR A 112 -12.27 2.43 -5.46
CA TYR A 112 -12.10 1.51 -4.34
C TYR A 112 -13.09 1.85 -3.23
N ASP A 113 -13.61 0.82 -2.57
CA ASP A 113 -14.63 0.99 -1.54
C ASP A 113 -14.07 1.53 -0.22
N SER A 114 -12.77 1.38 0.00
CA SER A 114 -12.12 1.91 1.19
C SER A 114 -10.80 2.60 0.86
N TYR A 115 -10.35 3.47 1.77
CA TYR A 115 -9.04 4.11 1.70
C TYR A 115 -7.92 3.06 1.65
N GLU A 116 -8.04 2.04 2.48
CA GLU A 116 -7.04 0.98 2.62
C GLU A 116 -6.91 0.16 1.34
N GLU A 117 -8.02 -0.17 0.70
CA GLU A 117 -8.00 -0.86 -0.61
C GLU A 117 -7.32 -0.02 -1.69
N ALA A 118 -7.59 1.28 -1.72
CA ALA A 118 -6.98 2.18 -2.68
C ALA A 118 -5.47 2.27 -2.47
N VAL A 119 -5.02 2.41 -1.22
CA VAL A 119 -3.60 2.46 -0.89
C VAL A 119 -2.90 1.14 -1.24
N ASP A 120 -3.49 0.02 -0.90
CA ASP A 120 -2.92 -1.30 -1.19
C ASP A 120 -2.78 -1.53 -2.70
N ALA A 121 -3.78 -1.13 -3.47
CA ALA A 121 -3.73 -1.17 -4.94
C ALA A 121 -2.64 -0.26 -5.51
N GLY A 122 -2.47 0.93 -4.97
CA GLY A 122 -1.40 1.85 -5.36
C GLY A 122 -0.02 1.31 -5.04
N LEU A 123 0.15 0.71 -3.88
CA LEU A 123 1.39 0.03 -3.49
C LEU A 123 1.71 -1.12 -4.43
N LYS A 124 0.74 -1.97 -4.71
CA LYS A 124 0.91 -3.10 -5.62
C LYS A 124 1.33 -2.65 -7.01
N TYR A 125 0.63 -1.68 -7.57
CA TYR A 125 0.97 -1.13 -8.89
C TYR A 125 2.38 -0.57 -8.92
N THR A 126 2.77 0.22 -7.92
CA THR A 126 4.10 0.82 -7.83
C THR A 126 5.18 -0.25 -7.80
N LEU A 127 5.01 -1.26 -6.95
CA LEU A 127 6.00 -2.33 -6.78
C LEU A 127 6.11 -3.23 -8.00
N GLU A 128 5.02 -3.44 -8.72
CA GLU A 128 5.03 -4.28 -9.93
C GLU A 128 5.56 -3.55 -11.16
N HIS A 129 5.30 -2.25 -11.30
CA HIS A 129 5.50 -1.55 -12.56
C HIS A 129 6.48 -0.38 -12.53
N LEU A 130 6.74 0.21 -11.35
CA LEU A 130 7.53 1.43 -11.24
C LEU A 130 8.90 1.24 -10.57
N LEU A 131 9.19 0.06 -10.05
CA LEU A 131 10.48 -0.24 -9.43
C LEU A 131 11.29 -1.27 -10.21
#